data_663e17ccdf9b57a94174ca71cc8d6422
#
_entry.id   663e17ccdf9b57a94174ca71cc8d6422
#
_cell.length_a   1.000
_cell.length_b   1.000
_cell.length_c   1.000
_cell.angle_alpha   90.00
_cell.angle_beta   90.00
_cell.angle_gamma   90.00
#
_symmetry.space_group_name_H-M   'P 1'
#
loop_
_entity.id
_entity.type
_entity.pdbx_description
1 polymer ?
#
loop_
_entity_poly.entity_id
_entity_poly.type
_entity_poly.pdbx_seq_one_letter_code
_entity_poly.pdbx_strand_id
1 'polypeptide(L)'
;MRNKLLLIPGDIVLTDENHTLRVGTRLENLKGKVSVSGNHYALTITDRPVIKKNDRPQMPEVGKYNMKVASMNLEYYMASPSMWGHSNGAKNEAAFQRQRKKILAAMKEMDADVYAVCEIEEGDYSVNELVQALNEECGVTGKYRGIDSGDKKITSYTKNAFIYNTEKVSPYMEFKTYGGTYLPLRHVAQCFELKENGSRVILAMNHFKSKSGNNATGGDKDQQDGQSQFNLRRVQEAKDCLATYENLKNYYGDTDVLVVGDLNSYSNEDPVRIFTEAGYTNELQKYAPDRWSYVYQGEVGYLDHSLSSSTLTGQVTGAAPWDINASEPVYFEYQYTSFYQSNPYRYSDHNPIITGLKLTE
;
A
#
# COMPACT_ATOMS: atom_id res chain seq x y z
N MET A 1 -10.81 18.48 20.13
CA MET A 1 -11.97 17.65 19.71
C MET A 1 -12.00 17.64 18.20
N ARG A 2 -11.82 16.50 17.57
CA ARG A 2 -12.03 16.38 16.12
C ARG A 2 -13.53 16.43 15.89
N ASN A 3 -14.01 17.34 15.05
CA ASN A 3 -15.43 17.57 14.77
C ASN A 3 -16.00 16.42 13.91
N LYS A 4 -16.13 15.23 14.49
CA LYS A 4 -16.77 14.09 13.81
C LYS A 4 -18.25 14.06 14.18
N LEU A 5 -19.10 13.89 13.19
CA LEU A 5 -20.52 13.60 13.33
C LEU A 5 -20.77 12.15 12.93
N LEU A 6 -21.22 11.34 13.87
CA LEU A 6 -21.63 9.97 13.59
C LEU A 6 -23.00 9.97 12.93
N LEU A 7 -23.14 9.31 11.79
CA LEU A 7 -24.44 9.09 11.17
C LEU A 7 -25.00 7.75 11.62
N ILE A 8 -26.21 7.74 12.14
CA ILE A 8 -26.95 6.56 12.57
C ILE A 8 -28.11 6.39 11.60
N PRO A 9 -28.01 5.51 10.58
CA PRO A 9 -29.02 5.40 9.54
C PRO A 9 -30.33 4.75 10.00
N GLY A 10 -30.33 3.97 11.09
CA GLY A 10 -31.48 3.15 11.43
C GLY A 10 -31.82 2.17 10.31
N ASP A 11 -33.07 2.17 9.86
CA ASP A 11 -33.54 1.33 8.75
C ASP A 11 -33.34 2.01 7.37
N ILE A 12 -32.73 3.20 7.33
CA ILE A 12 -32.54 3.95 6.09
C ILE A 12 -31.28 3.44 5.37
N VAL A 13 -31.43 2.94 4.16
CA VAL A 13 -30.33 2.50 3.30
C VAL A 13 -29.60 3.73 2.76
N LEU A 14 -28.33 3.90 3.11
CA LEU A 14 -27.45 4.99 2.68
C LEU A 14 -26.54 4.63 1.50
N THR A 15 -26.67 3.44 0.94
CA THR A 15 -25.87 3.03 -0.21
C THR A 15 -26.56 3.42 -1.52
N ASP A 16 -25.76 3.55 -2.58
CA ASP A 16 -26.23 3.67 -3.95
C ASP A 16 -26.78 2.32 -4.51
N GLU A 17 -27.10 2.27 -5.77
CA GLU A 17 -27.59 1.08 -6.47
C GLU A 17 -26.57 -0.07 -6.55
N ASN A 18 -25.28 0.25 -6.41
CA ASN A 18 -24.18 -0.72 -6.39
C ASN A 18 -23.82 -1.16 -4.96
N HIS A 19 -24.66 -0.83 -3.99
CA HIS A 19 -24.42 -1.05 -2.57
C HIS A 19 -23.17 -0.34 -2.03
N THR A 20 -22.75 0.79 -2.66
CA THR A 20 -21.59 1.55 -2.22
C THR A 20 -21.97 2.81 -1.44
N LEU A 21 -21.16 3.11 -0.44
CA LEU A 21 -21.08 4.41 0.23
C LEU A 21 -19.58 4.68 0.43
N ARG A 22 -18.92 5.10 -0.64
CA ARG A 22 -17.49 5.33 -0.65
C ARG A 22 -17.12 6.57 0.15
N VAL A 23 -15.91 6.59 0.71
CA VAL A 23 -15.33 7.80 1.31
C VAL A 23 -15.32 8.92 0.26
N GLY A 24 -15.71 10.13 0.68
CA GLY A 24 -15.93 11.28 -0.22
C GLY A 24 -17.34 11.38 -0.81
N THR A 25 -18.24 10.41 -0.55
CA THR A 25 -19.64 10.52 -0.96
C THR A 25 -20.32 11.70 -0.25
N ARG A 26 -20.94 12.58 -1.04
CA ARG A 26 -21.69 13.73 -0.53
C ARG A 26 -23.15 13.37 -0.30
N LEU A 27 -23.63 13.66 0.90
CA LEU A 27 -25.03 13.54 1.28
C LEU A 27 -25.66 14.95 1.34
N GLU A 28 -26.78 15.16 0.65
CA GLU A 28 -27.52 16.42 0.67
C GLU A 28 -28.89 16.24 1.32
N ASN A 29 -29.44 17.31 1.89
CA ASN A 29 -30.73 17.33 2.59
C ASN A 29 -30.76 16.35 3.78
N LEU A 30 -29.62 16.21 4.47
CA LEU A 30 -29.50 15.33 5.62
C LEU A 30 -30.34 15.88 6.77
N LYS A 31 -31.34 15.10 7.24
CA LYS A 31 -32.22 15.42 8.36
C LYS A 31 -32.15 14.33 9.43
N GLY A 32 -32.26 14.72 10.67
CA GLY A 32 -32.25 13.75 11.76
C GLY A 32 -32.31 14.39 13.14
N LYS A 33 -32.27 13.53 14.16
CA LYS A 33 -32.22 13.93 15.57
C LYS A 33 -30.79 13.87 16.07
N VAL A 34 -30.31 14.98 16.62
CA VAL A 34 -28.98 15.06 17.22
C VAL A 34 -28.98 14.43 18.59
N SER A 35 -27.97 13.64 18.89
CA SER A 35 -27.70 13.05 20.19
C SER A 35 -26.18 13.05 20.47
N VAL A 36 -25.80 12.57 21.64
CA VAL A 36 -24.38 12.35 22.01
C VAL A 36 -24.15 10.84 22.12
N SER A 37 -23.12 10.35 21.45
CA SER A 37 -22.66 8.96 21.51
C SER A 37 -21.18 8.92 21.89
N GLY A 38 -20.87 8.54 23.11
CA GLY A 38 -19.52 8.65 23.66
C GLY A 38 -19.03 10.12 23.64
N ASN A 39 -17.91 10.36 22.98
CA ASN A 39 -17.31 11.70 22.85
C ASN A 39 -17.67 12.40 21.50
N HIS A 40 -18.68 11.89 20.78
CA HIS A 40 -19.07 12.42 19.48
C HIS A 40 -20.53 12.85 19.44
N TYR A 41 -20.83 13.85 18.63
CA TYR A 41 -22.21 14.09 18.22
C TYR A 41 -22.64 12.99 17.24
N ALA A 42 -23.87 12.55 17.38
CA ALA A 42 -24.51 11.60 16.48
C ALA A 42 -25.79 12.20 15.88
N LEU A 43 -26.07 11.89 14.64
CA LEU A 43 -27.30 12.25 13.94
C LEU A 43 -28.02 10.96 13.56
N THR A 44 -29.15 10.67 14.25
CA THR A 44 -30.06 9.61 13.83
C THR A 44 -30.90 10.13 12.68
N ILE A 45 -30.70 9.55 11.50
CA ILE A 45 -31.31 10.01 10.25
C ILE A 45 -32.80 9.66 10.26
N THR A 46 -33.66 10.63 9.93
CA THR A 46 -35.12 10.46 9.88
C THR A 46 -35.67 10.34 8.46
N ASP A 47 -34.96 10.90 7.49
CA ASP A 47 -35.36 10.88 6.07
C ASP A 47 -34.16 10.46 5.22
N ARG A 48 -34.40 9.72 4.14
CA ARG A 48 -33.32 9.35 3.25
C ARG A 48 -32.73 10.61 2.58
N PRO A 49 -31.41 10.87 2.75
CA PRO A 49 -30.75 12.01 2.08
C PRO A 49 -30.60 11.76 0.59
N VAL A 50 -30.32 12.82 -0.16
CA VAL A 50 -29.86 12.69 -1.54
C VAL A 50 -28.40 12.25 -1.51
N ILE A 51 -28.15 11.07 -2.04
CA ILE A 51 -26.79 10.51 -2.15
C ILE A 51 -26.25 10.93 -3.51
N LYS A 52 -25.20 11.74 -3.51
CA LYS A 52 -24.51 12.11 -4.76
C LYS A 52 -23.64 10.98 -5.23
N LYS A 53 -23.66 10.75 -6.54
CA LYS A 53 -22.85 9.73 -7.19
C LYS A 53 -21.37 9.95 -6.89
N ASN A 54 -20.68 8.90 -6.47
CA ASN A 54 -19.24 8.88 -6.22
C ASN A 54 -18.66 7.63 -6.89
N ASP A 55 -18.46 7.75 -8.20
CA ASP A 55 -18.02 6.65 -9.03
C ASP A 55 -16.61 6.18 -8.63
N ARG A 56 -16.36 4.90 -8.87
CA ARG A 56 -15.04 4.31 -8.76
C ARG A 56 -14.11 4.96 -9.79
N PRO A 57 -12.95 5.47 -9.36
CA PRO A 57 -12.05 6.16 -10.26
C PRO A 57 -11.40 5.17 -11.24
N GLN A 58 -11.13 5.66 -12.44
CA GLN A 58 -10.25 4.98 -13.37
C GLN A 58 -8.83 4.90 -12.76
N MET A 59 -8.02 3.95 -13.24
CA MET A 59 -6.62 3.89 -12.90
C MET A 59 -5.93 5.23 -13.23
N PRO A 60 -5.13 5.79 -12.32
CA PRO A 60 -4.50 7.08 -12.55
C PRO A 60 -3.46 7.00 -13.69
N GLU A 61 -3.43 8.05 -14.50
CA GLU A 61 -2.35 8.24 -15.45
C GLU A 61 -1.11 8.80 -14.75
N VAL A 62 0.04 8.20 -15.02
CA VAL A 62 1.33 8.58 -14.42
C VAL A 62 2.34 9.10 -15.46
N GLY A 63 1.81 9.76 -16.48
CA GLY A 63 2.60 10.39 -17.55
C GLY A 63 3.14 9.40 -18.60
N LYS A 64 4.14 9.85 -19.37
CA LYS A 64 4.81 9.02 -20.37
C LYS A 64 6.05 8.37 -19.76
N TYR A 65 5.97 7.12 -19.47
CA TYR A 65 7.01 6.32 -18.81
C TYR A 65 7.60 5.26 -19.76
N ASN A 66 8.75 4.72 -19.41
CA ASN A 66 9.28 3.46 -19.93
C ASN A 66 9.36 2.37 -18.85
N MET A 67 9.15 2.72 -17.58
CA MET A 67 9.00 1.79 -16.47
C MET A 67 7.84 2.22 -15.57
N LYS A 68 6.96 1.30 -15.24
CA LYS A 68 5.84 1.49 -14.30
C LYS A 68 6.03 0.62 -13.07
N VAL A 69 6.04 1.26 -11.90
CA VAL A 69 6.16 0.60 -10.60
C VAL A 69 4.84 0.72 -9.85
N ALA A 70 4.33 -0.39 -9.31
CA ALA A 70 3.18 -0.41 -8.41
C ALA A 70 3.60 -0.89 -7.02
N SER A 71 3.36 -0.08 -6.00
CA SER A 71 3.53 -0.48 -4.60
C SER A 71 2.20 -0.91 -4.01
N MET A 72 2.14 -2.08 -3.36
CA MET A 72 0.91 -2.70 -2.87
C MET A 72 1.07 -3.27 -1.46
N ASN A 73 0.24 -2.84 -0.53
CA ASN A 73 -0.01 -3.60 0.70
C ASN A 73 -1.08 -4.66 0.38
N LEU A 74 -0.79 -5.95 0.63
CA LEU A 74 -1.65 -7.07 0.26
C LEU A 74 -2.57 -7.55 1.38
N GLU A 75 -2.58 -6.86 2.52
CA GLU A 75 -3.41 -7.19 3.68
C GLU A 75 -3.29 -8.67 4.08
N TYR A 76 -2.07 -9.06 4.50
CA TYR A 76 -1.75 -10.43 4.94
C TYR A 76 -2.08 -11.52 3.91
N TYR A 77 -1.49 -11.41 2.71
CA TYR A 77 -1.57 -12.48 1.72
C TYR A 77 -0.80 -13.71 2.17
N MET A 78 -1.50 -14.67 2.76
CA MET A 78 -0.96 -15.91 3.32
C MET A 78 -1.52 -17.11 2.55
N ALA A 79 -0.76 -17.61 1.58
CA ALA A 79 -1.21 -18.66 0.68
C ALA A 79 -1.03 -20.07 1.25
N SER A 80 -0.14 -20.24 2.23
CA SER A 80 0.08 -21.55 2.86
C SER A 80 -1.17 -22.03 3.59
N PRO A 81 -1.66 -23.27 3.35
CA PRO A 81 -2.83 -23.80 4.04
C PRO A 81 -2.71 -23.76 5.58
N SER A 82 -1.49 -23.88 6.11
CA SER A 82 -1.22 -23.79 7.56
C SER A 82 -1.44 -22.40 8.15
N MET A 83 -1.51 -21.37 7.32
CA MET A 83 -1.73 -19.99 7.74
C MET A 83 -3.19 -19.55 7.66
N TRP A 84 -4.07 -20.37 7.05
CA TRP A 84 -5.48 -20.04 7.02
C TRP A 84 -6.10 -20.13 8.42
N GLY A 85 -6.84 -19.10 8.79
CA GLY A 85 -7.35 -18.92 10.15
C GLY A 85 -6.44 -18.10 11.06
N HIS A 86 -5.28 -17.65 10.58
CA HIS A 86 -4.49 -16.64 11.29
C HIS A 86 -5.32 -15.38 11.50
N SER A 87 -5.12 -14.71 12.65
CA SER A 87 -5.97 -13.58 13.08
C SER A 87 -6.06 -12.44 12.07
N ASN A 88 -5.03 -12.25 11.26
CA ASN A 88 -4.95 -11.13 10.31
C ASN A 88 -5.17 -11.55 8.84
N GLY A 89 -4.99 -12.84 8.51
CA GLY A 89 -5.12 -13.35 7.15
C GLY A 89 -6.50 -13.95 6.85
N ALA A 90 -6.60 -14.64 5.71
CA ALA A 90 -7.82 -15.30 5.29
C ALA A 90 -8.26 -16.40 6.28
N LYS A 91 -9.54 -16.41 6.66
CA LYS A 91 -10.08 -17.36 7.64
C LYS A 91 -10.05 -18.82 7.19
N ASN A 92 -10.05 -19.06 5.90
CA ASN A 92 -10.05 -20.38 5.29
C ASN A 92 -9.68 -20.28 3.80
N GLU A 93 -9.54 -21.41 3.13
CA GLU A 93 -9.25 -21.50 1.71
C GLU A 93 -10.20 -20.65 0.84
N ALA A 94 -11.50 -20.74 1.09
CA ALA A 94 -12.48 -19.99 0.29
C ALA A 94 -12.31 -18.47 0.41
N ALA A 95 -11.96 -17.96 1.61
CA ALA A 95 -11.63 -16.56 1.82
C ALA A 95 -10.31 -16.19 1.12
N PHE A 96 -9.29 -17.04 1.21
CA PHE A 96 -8.03 -16.88 0.50
C PHE A 96 -8.24 -16.79 -1.02
N GLN A 97 -9.02 -17.69 -1.60
CA GLN A 97 -9.32 -17.66 -3.04
C GLN A 97 -10.05 -16.38 -3.47
N ARG A 98 -10.89 -15.81 -2.59
CA ARG A 98 -11.52 -14.50 -2.85
C ARG A 98 -10.51 -13.36 -2.80
N GLN A 99 -9.60 -13.34 -1.81
CA GLN A 99 -8.51 -12.35 -1.71
C GLN A 99 -7.63 -12.40 -2.95
N ARG A 100 -7.14 -13.60 -3.28
CA ARG A 100 -6.31 -13.88 -4.46
C ARG A 100 -6.91 -13.32 -5.75
N LYS A 101 -8.19 -13.61 -6.02
CA LYS A 101 -8.87 -13.14 -7.23
C LYS A 101 -8.92 -11.62 -7.32
N LYS A 102 -9.16 -10.93 -6.22
CA LYS A 102 -9.17 -9.45 -6.18
C LYS A 102 -7.79 -8.87 -6.44
N ILE A 103 -6.76 -9.41 -5.81
CA ILE A 103 -5.37 -8.99 -6.00
C ILE A 103 -4.95 -9.20 -7.45
N LEU A 104 -5.22 -10.37 -8.03
CA LEU A 104 -4.90 -10.66 -9.42
C LEU A 104 -5.62 -9.73 -10.40
N ALA A 105 -6.89 -9.41 -10.14
CA ALA A 105 -7.63 -8.45 -10.95
C ALA A 105 -6.97 -7.05 -10.91
N ALA A 106 -6.52 -6.60 -9.71
CA ALA A 106 -5.81 -5.33 -9.57
C ALA A 106 -4.45 -5.35 -10.28
N MET A 107 -3.64 -6.39 -10.09
CA MET A 107 -2.33 -6.52 -10.73
C MET A 107 -2.47 -6.56 -12.26
N LYS A 108 -3.41 -7.34 -12.78
CA LYS A 108 -3.66 -7.44 -14.23
C LYS A 108 -4.08 -6.10 -14.84
N GLU A 109 -4.93 -5.34 -14.17
CA GLU A 109 -5.38 -4.02 -14.64
C GLU A 109 -4.26 -2.98 -14.55
N MET A 110 -3.44 -3.00 -13.50
CA MET A 110 -2.28 -2.12 -13.39
C MET A 110 -1.21 -2.41 -14.44
N ASP A 111 -1.02 -3.68 -14.84
CA ASP A 111 0.03 -4.13 -15.78
C ASP A 111 1.36 -3.41 -15.55
N ALA A 112 1.85 -3.46 -14.30
CA ALA A 112 3.10 -2.80 -13.92
C ALA A 112 4.31 -3.64 -14.32
N ASP A 113 5.44 -2.96 -14.58
CA ASP A 113 6.70 -3.62 -14.88
C ASP A 113 7.35 -4.21 -13.63
N VAL A 114 7.13 -3.56 -12.47
CA VAL A 114 7.49 -4.09 -11.16
C VAL A 114 6.38 -3.82 -10.15
N TYR A 115 5.98 -4.84 -9.44
CA TYR A 115 5.15 -4.75 -8.24
C TYR A 115 6.04 -4.89 -7.01
N ALA A 116 6.07 -3.88 -6.16
CA ALA A 116 6.68 -3.91 -4.84
C ALA A 116 5.58 -4.22 -3.83
N VAL A 117 5.63 -5.38 -3.18
CA VAL A 117 4.54 -5.85 -2.33
C VAL A 117 4.97 -5.98 -0.88
N CYS A 118 4.10 -5.62 0.06
CA CYS A 118 4.25 -5.92 1.48
C CYS A 118 3.04 -6.71 2.00
N GLU A 119 3.18 -7.19 3.23
CA GLU A 119 2.20 -8.08 3.86
C GLU A 119 1.94 -9.38 3.08
N ILE A 120 2.96 -9.90 2.42
CA ILE A 120 2.97 -11.24 1.88
C ILE A 120 3.66 -12.19 2.87
N GLU A 121 3.18 -13.43 2.99
CA GLU A 121 3.69 -14.43 3.93
C GLU A 121 5.20 -14.66 3.81
N GLU A 122 5.89 -14.84 4.95
CA GLU A 122 7.30 -15.23 5.02
C GLU A 122 7.55 -16.62 4.40
N GLY A 123 8.77 -16.83 3.92
CA GLY A 123 9.13 -18.00 3.12
C GLY A 123 8.80 -17.75 1.65
N ASP A 124 9.08 -18.74 0.81
CA ASP A 124 8.99 -18.60 -0.66
C ASP A 124 7.62 -19.02 -1.25
N TYR A 125 6.79 -19.71 -0.46
CA TYR A 125 5.56 -20.32 -0.96
C TYR A 125 4.59 -19.28 -1.53
N SER A 126 4.25 -18.25 -0.76
CA SER A 126 3.21 -17.27 -1.14
C SER A 126 3.64 -16.36 -2.29
N VAL A 127 4.93 -16.02 -2.40
CA VAL A 127 5.44 -15.27 -3.55
C VAL A 127 5.38 -16.11 -4.82
N ASN A 128 5.82 -17.37 -4.76
CA ASN A 128 5.76 -18.29 -5.90
C ASN A 128 4.32 -18.57 -6.34
N GLU A 129 3.39 -18.75 -5.38
CA GLU A 129 1.97 -18.94 -5.65
C GLU A 129 1.37 -17.72 -6.36
N LEU A 130 1.62 -16.51 -5.86
CA LEU A 130 1.10 -15.28 -6.44
C LEU A 130 1.66 -15.04 -7.86
N VAL A 131 2.94 -15.32 -8.08
CA VAL A 131 3.59 -15.23 -9.39
C VAL A 131 2.97 -16.22 -10.38
N GLN A 132 2.80 -17.48 -9.97
CA GLN A 132 2.16 -18.48 -10.81
C GLN A 132 0.74 -18.04 -11.17
N ALA A 133 -0.04 -17.64 -10.18
CA ALA A 133 -1.41 -17.20 -10.35
C ALA A 133 -1.53 -15.98 -11.27
N LEU A 134 -0.60 -15.03 -11.17
CA LEU A 134 -0.58 -13.84 -12.04
C LEU A 134 -0.28 -14.23 -13.50
N ASN A 135 0.70 -15.12 -13.73
CA ASN A 135 0.98 -15.62 -15.07
C ASN A 135 -0.23 -16.35 -15.67
N GLU A 136 -0.91 -17.18 -14.88
CA GLU A 136 -2.14 -17.90 -15.30
C GLU A 136 -3.27 -16.92 -15.62
N GLU A 137 -3.54 -15.93 -14.75
CA GLU A 137 -4.59 -14.91 -14.92
C GLU A 137 -4.36 -14.03 -16.17
N CYS A 138 -3.11 -13.77 -16.49
CA CYS A 138 -2.71 -13.03 -17.69
C CYS A 138 -2.62 -13.91 -18.95
N GLY A 139 -2.75 -15.24 -18.83
CA GLY A 139 -2.63 -16.17 -19.95
C GLY A 139 -1.19 -16.22 -20.54
N VAL A 140 -0.16 -16.03 -19.71
CA VAL A 140 1.24 -15.98 -20.13
C VAL A 140 2.08 -17.00 -19.37
N THR A 141 3.24 -17.36 -19.91
CA THR A 141 4.16 -18.29 -19.25
C THR A 141 5.48 -17.56 -18.94
N GLY A 142 5.78 -17.44 -17.64
CA GLY A 142 7.07 -16.90 -17.20
C GLY A 142 7.30 -15.41 -17.48
N LYS A 143 6.26 -14.66 -17.84
CA LYS A 143 6.33 -13.20 -18.01
C LYS A 143 6.66 -12.54 -16.67
N TYR A 144 6.00 -12.99 -15.59
CA TYR A 144 6.26 -12.48 -14.25
C TYR A 144 7.12 -13.45 -13.44
N ARG A 145 8.06 -12.90 -12.67
CA ARG A 145 8.89 -13.64 -11.71
C ARG A 145 8.95 -12.89 -10.39
N GLY A 146 9.13 -13.64 -9.30
CA GLY A 146 9.36 -13.10 -7.96
C GLY A 146 10.85 -12.96 -7.66
N ILE A 147 11.17 -12.00 -6.80
CA ILE A 147 12.47 -11.90 -6.13
C ILE A 147 12.26 -11.41 -4.71
N ASP A 148 12.82 -12.14 -3.75
CA ASP A 148 12.60 -11.93 -2.33
C ASP A 148 13.71 -12.52 -1.48
N SER A 149 13.47 -12.65 -0.16
CA SER A 149 14.42 -13.24 0.79
C SER A 149 14.46 -14.77 0.78
N GLY A 150 13.76 -15.43 -0.14
CA GLY A 150 13.66 -16.89 -0.22
C GLY A 150 12.87 -17.48 0.95
N ASP A 151 13.31 -18.64 1.44
CA ASP A 151 12.69 -19.41 2.51
C ASP A 151 12.87 -18.85 3.94
N LYS A 152 13.52 -17.68 4.06
CA LYS A 152 13.76 -17.04 5.37
C LYS A 152 12.46 -16.72 6.09
N LYS A 153 12.42 -17.03 7.39
CA LYS A 153 11.32 -16.73 8.32
C LYS A 153 11.87 -16.11 9.60
N ILE A 154 11.23 -15.05 10.07
CA ILE A 154 11.63 -14.31 11.27
C ILE A 154 10.44 -13.94 12.16
N THR A 155 9.51 -14.81 12.39
CA THR A 155 8.41 -14.64 13.36
C THR A 155 7.50 -13.42 13.18
N SER A 156 7.60 -12.69 12.07
CA SER A 156 6.72 -11.54 11.77
C SER A 156 5.55 -11.92 10.87
N TYR A 157 5.49 -13.17 10.44
CA TYR A 157 4.50 -13.77 9.54
C TYR A 157 4.52 -13.22 8.11
N THR A 158 4.92 -11.96 7.90
CA THR A 158 4.92 -11.31 6.59
C THR A 158 6.25 -10.63 6.29
N LYS A 159 6.54 -10.54 5.00
CA LYS A 159 7.72 -9.93 4.41
C LYS A 159 7.36 -8.99 3.27
N ASN A 160 8.38 -8.38 2.66
CA ASN A 160 8.28 -7.66 1.40
C ASN A 160 8.93 -8.47 0.28
N ALA A 161 8.45 -8.24 -0.95
CA ALA A 161 8.97 -8.89 -2.15
C ALA A 161 8.78 -7.98 -3.38
N PHE A 162 9.44 -8.32 -4.49
CA PHE A 162 9.16 -7.77 -5.80
C PHE A 162 8.65 -8.87 -6.73
N ILE A 163 7.68 -8.51 -7.58
CA ILE A 163 7.24 -9.31 -8.73
C ILE A 163 7.48 -8.44 -9.97
N TYR A 164 8.19 -8.94 -10.95
CA TYR A 164 8.65 -8.14 -12.08
C TYR A 164 8.39 -8.80 -13.43
N ASN A 165 8.15 -7.97 -14.44
CA ASN A 165 7.97 -8.36 -15.83
C ASN A 165 9.32 -8.63 -16.49
N THR A 166 9.60 -9.90 -16.74
CA THR A 166 10.87 -10.35 -17.33
C THR A 166 11.12 -9.88 -18.76
N GLU A 167 10.08 -9.40 -19.45
CA GLU A 167 10.21 -8.86 -20.80
C GLU A 167 10.69 -7.40 -20.78
N LYS A 168 10.47 -6.69 -19.68
CA LYS A 168 10.76 -5.26 -19.51
C LYS A 168 12.01 -4.98 -18.71
N VAL A 169 12.16 -5.67 -17.59
CA VAL A 169 13.25 -5.44 -16.66
C VAL A 169 13.98 -6.72 -16.30
N SER A 170 15.21 -6.59 -15.83
CA SER A 170 15.98 -7.67 -15.22
C SER A 170 16.54 -7.22 -13.86
N PRO A 171 16.58 -8.09 -12.84
CA PRO A 171 17.32 -7.81 -11.62
C PRO A 171 18.82 -7.65 -11.95
N TYR A 172 19.40 -6.58 -11.42
CA TYR A 172 20.83 -6.32 -11.53
C TYR A 172 21.50 -6.58 -10.19
N MET A 173 22.49 -7.45 -10.17
CA MET A 173 23.17 -7.92 -8.95
C MET A 173 22.21 -8.59 -7.94
N GLU A 174 22.61 -8.69 -6.68
CA GLU A 174 21.88 -9.43 -5.67
C GLU A 174 20.79 -8.60 -4.99
N PHE A 175 19.68 -9.26 -4.70
CA PHE A 175 18.64 -8.76 -3.80
C PHE A 175 19.18 -8.53 -2.38
N LYS A 176 18.79 -7.44 -1.75
CA LYS A 176 19.23 -7.07 -0.40
C LYS A 176 18.07 -6.96 0.58
N THR A 177 18.28 -7.48 1.78
CA THR A 177 17.45 -7.21 2.95
C THR A 177 18.22 -6.30 3.88
N TYR A 178 17.55 -5.36 4.54
CA TYR A 178 18.17 -4.41 5.45
C TYR A 178 17.18 -4.00 6.55
N GLY A 179 17.53 -3.02 7.40
CA GLY A 179 16.62 -2.51 8.42
C GLY A 179 17.05 -2.82 9.85
N GLY A 180 18.34 -3.01 10.06
CA GLY A 180 18.95 -3.06 11.40
C GLY A 180 18.33 -4.14 12.29
N THR A 181 17.93 -3.74 13.50
CA THR A 181 17.41 -4.64 14.56
C THR A 181 15.93 -5.00 14.37
N TYR A 182 15.21 -4.29 13.49
CA TYR A 182 13.75 -4.38 13.39
C TYR A 182 13.30 -4.98 12.07
N LEU A 183 12.67 -6.15 12.12
CA LEU A 183 11.93 -6.78 11.01
C LEU A 183 12.65 -6.72 9.65
N PRO A 184 13.87 -7.29 9.52
CA PRO A 184 14.73 -7.12 8.33
C PRO A 184 14.09 -7.59 7.02
N LEU A 185 13.09 -8.49 7.04
CA LEU A 185 12.40 -8.92 5.82
C LEU A 185 11.33 -7.92 5.34
N ARG A 186 11.08 -6.85 6.10
CA ARG A 186 10.18 -5.74 5.74
C ARG A 186 10.90 -4.54 5.13
N HIS A 187 12.22 -4.63 4.96
CA HIS A 187 13.05 -3.63 4.32
C HIS A 187 13.92 -4.33 3.29
N VAL A 188 13.58 -4.15 2.02
CA VAL A 188 14.22 -4.89 0.92
C VAL A 188 14.52 -3.96 -0.24
N ALA A 189 15.58 -4.26 -0.99
CA ALA A 189 15.93 -3.52 -2.19
C ALA A 189 16.44 -4.43 -3.30
N GLN A 190 16.14 -4.02 -4.51
CA GLN A 190 16.66 -4.59 -5.75
C GLN A 190 16.93 -3.47 -6.74
N CYS A 191 18.09 -3.49 -7.37
CA CYS A 191 18.34 -2.70 -8.56
C CYS A 191 17.76 -3.44 -9.77
N PHE A 192 16.94 -2.75 -10.54
CA PHE A 192 16.39 -3.26 -11.81
C PHE A 192 17.02 -2.50 -12.97
N GLU A 193 17.37 -3.26 -14.00
CA GLU A 193 17.84 -2.74 -15.27
C GLU A 193 16.72 -2.81 -16.31
N LEU A 194 16.44 -1.69 -16.96
CA LEU A 194 15.45 -1.61 -18.04
C LEU A 194 16.04 -2.15 -19.32
N LYS A 195 15.46 -3.19 -19.88
CA LYS A 195 15.97 -3.89 -21.07
C LYS A 195 15.98 -3.04 -22.35
N GLU A 196 15.12 -2.01 -22.40
CA GLU A 196 14.99 -1.12 -23.54
C GLU A 196 16.29 -0.33 -23.81
N ASN A 197 16.95 0.15 -22.74
CA ASN A 197 18.09 1.07 -22.87
C ASN A 197 19.23 0.83 -21.85
N GLY A 198 19.12 -0.16 -20.97
CA GLY A 198 20.13 -0.47 -19.97
C GLY A 198 20.13 0.45 -18.73
N SER A 199 19.23 1.43 -18.66
CA SER A 199 19.09 2.31 -17.49
C SER A 199 18.67 1.53 -16.26
N ARG A 200 19.08 2.00 -15.09
CA ARG A 200 18.86 1.32 -13.83
C ARG A 200 18.12 2.19 -12.84
N VAL A 201 17.51 1.54 -11.86
CA VAL A 201 16.92 2.17 -10.67
C VAL A 201 16.94 1.19 -9.51
N ILE A 202 17.30 1.69 -8.34
CA ILE A 202 17.22 0.94 -7.08
C ILE A 202 15.81 1.12 -6.53
N LEU A 203 15.03 0.04 -6.49
CA LEU A 203 13.74 0.02 -5.81
C LEU A 203 13.94 -0.44 -4.36
N ALA A 204 13.53 0.39 -3.42
CA ALA A 204 13.61 0.12 -1.98
C ALA A 204 12.18 0.02 -1.43
N MET A 205 11.73 -1.20 -1.12
CA MET A 205 10.41 -1.47 -0.55
C MET A 205 10.48 -1.58 0.96
N ASN A 206 9.68 -0.76 1.63
CA ASN A 206 9.66 -0.69 3.09
C ASN A 206 8.24 -0.89 3.64
N HIS A 207 8.16 -1.56 4.78
CA HIS A 207 6.96 -1.64 5.59
C HIS A 207 7.35 -1.37 7.05
N PHE A 208 7.17 -0.13 7.50
CA PHE A 208 7.55 0.32 8.84
C PHE A 208 6.60 -0.19 9.91
N LYS A 209 7.00 -0.06 11.16
CA LYS A 209 6.18 -0.45 12.31
C LYS A 209 4.84 0.27 12.31
N SER A 210 3.76 -0.51 12.33
CA SER A 210 2.41 0.04 12.39
C SER A 210 2.18 0.90 13.64
N LYS A 211 1.25 1.85 13.54
CA LYS A 211 0.80 2.70 14.64
C LYS A 211 0.02 1.91 15.71
N SER A 212 -0.41 0.69 15.40
CA SER A 212 -1.18 -0.17 16.29
C SER A 212 -0.30 -1.08 17.15
N GLY A 213 -0.86 -1.52 18.28
CA GLY A 213 -0.26 -2.45 19.24
C GLY A 213 -0.48 -1.98 20.67
N ASN A 214 -0.36 -2.89 21.63
CA ASN A 214 -0.57 -2.63 23.06
C ASN A 214 0.72 -2.76 23.88
N ASN A 215 1.85 -2.95 23.22
CA ASN A 215 3.15 -3.20 23.86
C ASN A 215 4.15 -2.03 23.72
N ALA A 216 3.67 -0.85 23.38
CA ALA A 216 4.50 0.35 23.33
C ALA A 216 5.01 0.74 24.72
N THR A 217 6.33 0.92 24.86
CA THR A 217 6.98 1.28 26.12
C THR A 217 7.94 2.45 25.91
N GLY A 218 8.24 3.19 26.99
CA GLY A 218 9.19 4.31 26.92
C GLY A 218 8.82 5.34 25.86
N GLY A 219 9.76 5.69 25.00
CA GLY A 219 9.58 6.64 23.89
C GLY A 219 8.67 6.16 22.75
N ASP A 220 8.36 4.86 22.70
CA ASP A 220 7.40 4.31 21.75
C ASP A 220 5.93 4.50 22.15
N LYS A 221 5.64 4.90 23.40
CA LYS A 221 4.29 5.30 23.78
C LYS A 221 3.84 6.51 22.98
N ASP A 222 2.54 6.64 22.77
CA ASP A 222 1.96 7.84 22.16
C ASP A 222 2.36 9.09 22.97
N GLN A 223 3.14 9.97 22.35
CA GLN A 223 3.61 11.22 22.94
C GLN A 223 2.56 12.34 22.85
N GLN A 224 1.37 12.05 22.30
CA GLN A 224 0.27 12.97 22.06
C GLN A 224 0.64 14.15 21.12
N ASP A 225 1.62 13.93 20.27
CA ASP A 225 2.11 14.86 19.26
C ASP A 225 1.41 14.69 17.89
N GLY A 226 0.45 13.79 17.82
CA GLY A 226 -0.31 13.47 16.60
C GLY A 226 0.29 12.35 15.76
N GLN A 227 1.48 11.84 16.10
CA GLN A 227 2.17 10.78 15.34
C GLN A 227 1.86 9.37 15.86
N SER A 228 1.08 9.26 16.95
CA SER A 228 0.69 7.99 17.58
C SER A 228 1.88 7.20 18.15
N GLN A 229 1.59 6.03 18.70
CA GLN A 229 2.62 5.15 19.30
C GLN A 229 3.59 4.58 18.24
N PHE A 230 4.75 4.10 18.69
CA PHE A 230 5.86 3.57 17.92
C PHE A 230 6.51 4.56 16.96
N ASN A 231 6.31 5.89 17.15
CA ASN A 231 6.94 6.87 16.28
C ASN A 231 8.48 6.86 16.42
N LEU A 232 8.99 6.74 17.64
CA LEU A 232 10.45 6.63 17.86
C LEU A 232 11.06 5.49 17.03
N ARG A 233 10.39 4.34 17.00
CA ARG A 233 10.83 3.18 16.22
C ARG A 233 10.80 3.47 14.72
N ARG A 234 9.73 4.06 14.17
CA ARG A 234 9.65 4.42 12.75
C ARG A 234 10.71 5.45 12.36
N VAL A 235 11.01 6.40 13.24
CA VAL A 235 12.13 7.35 13.08
C VAL A 235 13.46 6.61 12.95
N GLN A 236 13.69 5.59 13.78
CA GLN A 236 14.92 4.80 13.68
C GLN A 236 14.95 3.97 12.40
N GLU A 237 13.84 3.34 12.02
CA GLU A 237 13.71 2.62 10.75
C GLU A 237 14.04 3.53 9.56
N ALA A 238 13.53 4.77 9.52
CA ALA A 238 13.83 5.74 8.47
C ALA A 238 15.32 6.10 8.41
N LYS A 239 15.97 6.33 9.55
CA LYS A 239 17.42 6.63 9.63
C LYS A 239 18.28 5.45 9.14
N ASP A 240 17.93 4.23 9.55
CA ASP A 240 18.62 3.01 9.14
C ASP A 240 18.48 2.77 7.63
N CYS A 241 17.30 3.04 7.09
CA CYS A 241 17.04 2.97 5.64
C CYS A 241 17.93 3.97 4.88
N LEU A 242 17.96 5.24 5.28
CA LEU A 242 18.80 6.26 4.62
C LEU A 242 20.29 5.88 4.63
N ALA A 243 20.80 5.45 5.79
CA ALA A 243 22.19 5.00 5.89
C ALA A 243 22.48 3.81 4.98
N THR A 244 21.49 2.92 4.81
CA THR A 244 21.61 1.76 3.92
C THR A 244 21.58 2.18 2.45
N TYR A 245 20.75 3.15 2.07
CA TYR A 245 20.65 3.57 0.67
C TYR A 245 21.96 4.13 0.11
N GLU A 246 22.74 4.84 0.90
CA GLU A 246 24.08 5.27 0.50
C GLU A 246 25.01 4.07 0.21
N ASN A 247 24.93 3.01 1.02
CA ASN A 247 25.68 1.78 0.76
C ASN A 247 25.16 1.06 -0.49
N LEU A 248 23.84 1.04 -0.73
CA LEU A 248 23.24 0.40 -1.90
C LEU A 248 23.60 1.14 -3.19
N LYS A 249 23.64 2.49 -3.17
CA LYS A 249 24.11 3.28 -4.31
C LYS A 249 25.53 2.87 -4.71
N ASN A 250 26.43 2.76 -3.73
CA ASN A 250 27.79 2.32 -3.98
C ASN A 250 27.86 0.84 -4.47
N TYR A 251 27.05 -0.03 -3.87
CA TYR A 251 27.04 -1.46 -4.22
C TYR A 251 26.53 -1.69 -5.64
N TYR A 252 25.43 -1.07 -6.05
CA TYR A 252 24.86 -1.22 -7.38
C TYR A 252 25.53 -0.33 -8.44
N GLY A 253 26.32 0.65 -8.03
CA GLY A 253 26.91 1.64 -8.93
C GLY A 253 25.86 2.55 -9.58
N ASP A 254 24.80 2.88 -8.83
CA ASP A 254 23.68 3.71 -9.27
C ASP A 254 23.26 4.66 -8.17
N THR A 255 22.79 5.86 -8.51
CA THR A 255 22.33 6.87 -7.55
C THR A 255 20.81 7.05 -7.52
N ASP A 256 20.11 6.47 -8.48
CA ASP A 256 18.68 6.56 -8.64
C ASP A 256 17.97 5.59 -7.69
N VAL A 257 17.34 6.13 -6.65
CA VAL A 257 16.61 5.35 -5.64
C VAL A 257 15.16 5.78 -5.61
N LEU A 258 14.25 4.83 -5.77
CA LEU A 258 12.82 4.98 -5.51
C LEU A 258 12.46 4.19 -4.25
N VAL A 259 12.10 4.92 -3.20
CA VAL A 259 11.59 4.35 -1.94
C VAL A 259 10.09 4.24 -2.03
N VAL A 260 9.56 3.04 -1.88
CA VAL A 260 8.12 2.76 -1.94
C VAL A 260 7.66 1.92 -0.74
N GLY A 261 6.37 1.90 -0.51
CA GLY A 261 5.74 1.04 0.49
C GLY A 261 5.03 1.77 1.59
N ASP A 262 4.52 0.99 2.54
CA ASP A 262 3.80 1.46 3.71
C ASP A 262 4.78 1.89 4.80
N LEU A 263 5.00 3.20 4.92
CA LEU A 263 5.84 3.76 5.97
C LEU A 263 5.10 3.96 7.30
N ASN A 264 3.82 3.59 7.36
CA ASN A 264 2.97 3.77 8.55
C ASN A 264 3.06 5.18 9.16
N SER A 265 3.34 6.16 8.30
CA SER A 265 3.54 7.56 8.66
C SER A 265 2.94 8.46 7.61
N TYR A 266 2.21 9.47 8.04
CA TYR A 266 1.69 10.50 7.12
C TYR A 266 2.81 11.45 6.67
N SER A 267 2.60 12.17 5.58
CA SER A 267 3.62 13.00 4.89
C SER A 267 4.40 13.98 5.77
N ASN A 268 3.76 14.49 6.82
CA ASN A 268 4.36 15.49 7.70
C ASN A 268 4.90 14.89 9.01
N GLU A 269 4.80 13.58 9.18
CA GLU A 269 5.37 12.90 10.34
C GLU A 269 6.88 12.71 10.21
N ASP A 270 7.56 12.61 11.33
CA ASP A 270 9.02 12.59 11.39
C ASP A 270 9.68 11.52 10.52
N PRO A 271 9.18 10.29 10.42
CA PRO A 271 9.80 9.27 9.57
C PRO A 271 9.86 9.67 8.08
N VAL A 272 8.82 10.33 7.56
CA VAL A 272 8.79 10.81 6.16
C VAL A 272 9.65 12.06 6.00
N ARG A 273 9.63 12.95 6.99
CA ARG A 273 10.47 14.16 7.00
C ARG A 273 11.95 13.85 6.96
N ILE A 274 12.41 12.78 7.60
CA ILE A 274 13.80 12.31 7.53
C ILE A 274 14.24 12.09 6.07
N PHE A 275 13.41 11.50 5.24
CA PHE A 275 13.73 11.33 3.80
C PHE A 275 13.72 12.66 3.06
N THR A 276 12.70 13.50 3.28
CA THR A 276 12.60 14.78 2.55
C THR A 276 13.69 15.76 2.97
N GLU A 277 14.09 15.79 4.23
CA GLU A 277 15.22 16.58 4.74
C GLU A 277 16.57 16.06 4.20
N ALA A 278 16.66 14.78 3.85
CA ALA A 278 17.80 14.18 3.17
C ALA A 278 17.80 14.38 1.64
N GLY A 279 16.86 15.16 1.11
CA GLY A 279 16.78 15.50 -0.31
C GLY A 279 15.94 14.56 -1.18
N TYR A 280 15.17 13.65 -0.58
CA TYR A 280 14.17 12.87 -1.33
C TYR A 280 12.93 13.70 -1.60
N THR A 281 12.36 13.54 -2.79
CA THR A 281 11.11 14.18 -3.17
C THR A 281 9.92 13.25 -2.88
N ASN A 282 8.91 13.75 -2.17
CA ASN A 282 7.65 13.04 -1.99
C ASN A 282 6.79 13.21 -3.26
N GLU A 283 6.77 12.18 -4.10
CA GLU A 283 6.13 12.25 -5.40
C GLU A 283 4.60 12.29 -5.31
N LEU A 284 4.00 11.70 -4.27
CA LEU A 284 2.56 11.82 -4.06
C LEU A 284 2.15 13.25 -3.68
N GLN A 285 2.95 13.93 -2.86
CA GLN A 285 2.69 15.32 -2.53
C GLN A 285 2.84 16.23 -3.76
N LYS A 286 3.72 15.87 -4.69
CA LYS A 286 3.96 16.63 -5.92
C LYS A 286 2.87 16.40 -6.98
N TYR A 287 2.41 15.16 -7.18
CA TYR A 287 1.52 14.79 -8.30
C TYR A 287 0.06 14.55 -7.89
N ALA A 288 -0.18 14.18 -6.63
CA ALA A 288 -1.51 13.79 -6.15
C ALA A 288 -1.77 14.27 -4.70
N PRO A 289 -1.59 15.57 -4.38
CA PRO A 289 -1.63 16.09 -3.01
C PRO A 289 -2.98 15.88 -2.30
N ASP A 290 -4.08 15.83 -3.06
CA ASP A 290 -5.44 15.68 -2.55
C ASP A 290 -5.95 14.24 -2.56
N ARG A 291 -5.04 13.27 -2.76
CA ARG A 291 -5.37 11.84 -2.77
C ARG A 291 -4.94 11.19 -1.45
N TRP A 292 -5.39 9.97 -1.22
CA TRP A 292 -5.07 9.18 -0.03
C TRP A 292 -4.87 7.71 -0.39
N SER A 293 -4.08 7.01 0.42
CA SER A 293 -3.92 5.56 0.33
C SER A 293 -4.63 4.81 1.45
N TYR A 294 -4.97 5.49 2.53
CA TYR A 294 -5.52 4.88 3.75
C TYR A 294 -6.61 5.74 4.38
N VAL A 295 -7.57 5.07 5.03
CA VAL A 295 -8.65 5.73 5.78
C VAL A 295 -8.73 5.15 7.18
N TYR A 296 -8.55 5.99 8.19
CA TYR A 296 -8.66 5.58 9.58
C TYR A 296 -9.69 6.42 10.33
N GLN A 297 -10.71 5.77 10.89
CA GLN A 297 -11.78 6.43 11.64
C GLN A 297 -12.41 7.64 10.90
N GLY A 298 -12.56 7.53 9.58
CA GLY A 298 -13.13 8.58 8.72
C GLY A 298 -12.16 9.71 8.36
N GLU A 299 -10.90 9.60 8.71
CA GLU A 299 -9.84 10.53 8.29
C GLU A 299 -9.03 9.91 7.17
N VAL A 300 -8.76 10.71 6.13
CA VAL A 300 -8.02 10.30 4.95
C VAL A 300 -6.57 10.78 5.00
N GLY A 301 -5.66 10.00 4.46
CA GLY A 301 -4.25 10.33 4.32
C GLY A 301 -3.52 9.21 3.60
N TYR A 302 -2.25 9.38 3.29
CA TYR A 302 -1.47 8.29 2.72
C TYR A 302 -0.34 7.87 3.66
N LEU A 303 -0.34 6.57 3.95
CA LEU A 303 0.72 5.86 4.70
C LEU A 303 1.71 5.21 3.73
N ASP A 304 1.24 4.96 2.50
CA ASP A 304 2.02 4.42 1.40
C ASP A 304 2.65 5.56 0.62
N HIS A 305 3.93 5.46 0.33
CA HIS A 305 4.72 6.53 -0.24
C HIS A 305 5.43 6.12 -1.52
N SER A 306 5.81 7.13 -2.31
CA SER A 306 6.74 7.06 -3.42
C SER A 306 7.69 8.24 -3.27
N LEU A 307 8.95 7.96 -2.86
CA LEU A 307 9.95 8.98 -2.58
C LEU A 307 11.15 8.75 -3.50
N SER A 308 11.49 9.73 -4.32
CA SER A 308 12.62 9.64 -5.25
C SER A 308 13.85 10.35 -4.74
N SER A 309 15.04 9.76 -4.94
CA SER A 309 16.30 10.47 -4.74
C SER A 309 16.39 11.71 -5.65
N SER A 310 17.23 12.68 -5.30
CA SER A 310 17.39 13.92 -6.08
C SER A 310 17.79 13.65 -7.54
N THR A 311 18.54 12.59 -7.82
CA THR A 311 18.94 12.18 -9.16
C THR A 311 17.77 11.59 -9.95
N LEU A 312 16.88 10.83 -9.29
CA LEU A 312 15.72 10.20 -9.93
C LEU A 312 14.54 11.16 -10.11
N THR A 313 14.40 12.21 -9.27
CA THR A 313 13.22 13.11 -9.26
C THR A 313 12.87 13.69 -10.64
N GLY A 314 13.87 14.00 -11.46
CA GLY A 314 13.69 14.51 -12.83
C GLY A 314 13.18 13.45 -13.82
N GLN A 315 13.27 12.18 -13.47
CA GLN A 315 12.86 11.04 -14.28
C GLN A 315 11.48 10.47 -13.87
N VAL A 316 10.89 10.95 -12.76
CA VAL A 316 9.52 10.59 -12.35
C VAL A 316 8.53 11.35 -13.22
N THR A 317 7.67 10.64 -13.92
CA THR A 317 6.66 11.22 -14.84
C THR A 317 5.32 11.44 -14.16
N GLY A 318 5.05 10.75 -13.05
CA GLY A 318 3.85 10.87 -12.25
C GLY A 318 3.80 9.83 -11.15
N ALA A 319 3.04 10.12 -10.09
CA ALA A 319 2.77 9.17 -9.02
C ALA A 319 1.38 9.45 -8.43
N ALA A 320 0.58 8.42 -8.23
CA ALA A 320 -0.73 8.56 -7.63
C ALA A 320 -1.24 7.26 -7.01
N PRO A 321 -2.04 7.33 -5.94
CA PRO A 321 -2.82 6.20 -5.46
C PRO A 321 -3.99 5.89 -6.42
N TRP A 322 -4.21 4.62 -6.69
CA TRP A 322 -5.44 4.18 -7.34
C TRP A 322 -6.48 3.83 -6.27
N ASP A 323 -7.50 4.67 -6.14
CA ASP A 323 -8.46 4.62 -5.03
C ASP A 323 -9.51 3.51 -5.21
N ILE A 324 -9.07 2.26 -5.08
CA ILE A 324 -9.89 1.05 -5.22
C ILE A 324 -10.11 0.29 -3.90
N ASN A 325 -9.43 0.69 -2.82
CA ASN A 325 -9.45 -0.04 -1.55
C ASN A 325 -9.92 0.83 -0.38
N ALA A 326 -9.14 1.85 -0.02
CA ALA A 326 -9.32 2.63 1.21
C ALA A 326 -10.69 3.34 1.28
N SER A 327 -11.23 3.75 0.15
CA SER A 327 -12.55 4.40 0.08
C SER A 327 -13.72 3.43 0.00
N GLU A 328 -13.46 2.17 -0.33
CA GLU A 328 -14.52 1.16 -0.48
C GLU A 328 -15.04 0.70 0.88
N PRO A 329 -16.33 0.42 0.99
CA PRO A 329 -16.90 -0.19 2.20
C PRO A 329 -16.25 -1.54 2.54
N VAL A 330 -16.03 -1.77 3.85
CA VAL A 330 -15.37 -2.99 4.34
C VAL A 330 -16.08 -4.29 3.95
N TYR A 331 -17.39 -4.26 3.75
CA TYR A 331 -18.15 -5.46 3.37
C TYR A 331 -17.89 -5.96 1.92
N PHE A 332 -17.12 -5.23 1.11
CA PHE A 332 -16.59 -5.73 -0.16
C PHE A 332 -15.29 -6.52 -0.03
N GLU A 333 -14.70 -6.53 1.17
CA GLU A 333 -13.49 -7.28 1.47
C GLU A 333 -13.71 -8.80 1.31
N TYR A 334 -12.64 -9.51 1.05
CA TYR A 334 -12.64 -10.96 0.79
C TYR A 334 -13.17 -11.83 1.94
N GLN A 335 -13.17 -11.31 3.18
CA GLN A 335 -13.71 -12.01 4.35
C GLN A 335 -15.24 -12.12 4.31
N TYR A 336 -15.93 -11.22 3.64
CA TYR A 336 -17.39 -11.19 3.53
C TYR A 336 -17.85 -11.82 2.23
N THR A 337 -19.06 -12.41 2.23
CA THR A 337 -19.61 -13.10 1.05
C THR A 337 -20.81 -12.40 0.44
N SER A 338 -21.57 -11.62 1.22
CA SER A 338 -22.84 -11.05 0.79
C SER A 338 -22.72 -10.09 -0.40
N PHE A 339 -21.62 -9.34 -0.48
CA PHE A 339 -21.38 -8.38 -1.56
C PHE A 339 -20.06 -8.64 -2.30
N TYR A 340 -19.49 -9.84 -2.12
CA TYR A 340 -18.25 -10.20 -2.78
C TYR A 340 -18.37 -10.14 -4.31
N GLN A 341 -17.39 -9.51 -4.92
CA GLN A 341 -17.17 -9.49 -6.37
C GLN A 341 -15.69 -9.76 -6.65
N SER A 342 -15.40 -10.51 -7.70
CA SER A 342 -14.02 -10.84 -8.12
C SER A 342 -13.35 -9.71 -8.93
N ASN A 343 -13.65 -8.47 -8.56
CA ASN A 343 -13.06 -7.25 -9.13
C ASN A 343 -11.95 -6.71 -8.21
N PRO A 344 -11.16 -5.71 -8.63
CA PRO A 344 -10.01 -5.22 -7.86
C PRO A 344 -10.40 -4.44 -6.58
N TYR A 345 -11.68 -4.06 -6.41
CA TYR A 345 -12.07 -3.15 -5.34
C TYR A 345 -12.11 -3.82 -3.97
N ARG A 346 -11.42 -3.23 -3.00
CA ARG A 346 -11.29 -3.70 -1.62
C ARG A 346 -10.58 -5.06 -1.51
N TYR A 347 -9.44 -5.22 -2.21
CA TYR A 347 -8.55 -6.35 -1.98
C TYR A 347 -7.72 -6.17 -0.71
N SER A 348 -7.57 -4.94 -0.25
CA SER A 348 -6.79 -4.47 0.90
C SER A 348 -7.49 -3.27 1.53
N ASP A 349 -7.03 -2.81 2.68
CA ASP A 349 -7.40 -1.53 3.29
C ASP A 349 -6.52 -0.36 2.81
N HIS A 350 -5.44 -0.64 2.08
CA HIS A 350 -4.55 0.34 1.44
C HIS A 350 -4.77 0.43 -0.07
N ASN A 351 -4.78 1.64 -0.62
CA ASN A 351 -4.75 1.84 -2.07
C ASN A 351 -3.35 1.57 -2.62
N PRO A 352 -3.20 0.89 -3.76
CA PRO A 352 -1.91 0.77 -4.41
C PRO A 352 -1.42 2.12 -4.91
N ILE A 353 -0.09 2.33 -4.87
CA ILE A 353 0.57 3.51 -5.43
C ILE A 353 1.20 3.15 -6.76
N ILE A 354 0.89 3.90 -7.79
CA ILE A 354 1.45 3.72 -9.13
C ILE A 354 2.41 4.87 -9.41
N THR A 355 3.63 4.55 -9.83
CA THR A 355 4.68 5.51 -10.18
C THR A 355 5.19 5.22 -11.59
N GLY A 356 5.19 6.23 -12.44
CA GLY A 356 5.80 6.18 -13.76
C GLY A 356 7.21 6.77 -13.75
N LEU A 357 8.14 6.08 -14.37
CA LEU A 357 9.53 6.50 -14.53
C LEU A 357 9.87 6.58 -16.02
N LYS A 358 10.58 7.64 -16.41
CA LYS A 358 11.21 7.76 -17.73
C LYS A 358 12.72 7.71 -17.55
N LEU A 359 13.22 6.49 -17.33
CA LEU A 359 14.64 6.24 -17.09
C LEU A 359 15.45 6.53 -18.37
N THR A 360 16.53 7.27 -18.20
CA THR A 360 17.48 7.61 -19.26
C THR A 360 18.90 7.20 -18.83
N GLU A 361 19.77 6.93 -19.81
CA GLU A 361 21.19 6.65 -19.55
C GLU A 361 21.90 7.83 -18.84
#